data_419dc7559ef6cdc6c5c18bab3d800449
#
_entry.id   419dc7559ef6cdc6c5c18bab3d800449
#
_cell.length_a   1.000
_cell.length_b   1.000
_cell.length_c   1.000
_cell.angle_alpha   90.00
_cell.angle_beta   90.00
_cell.angle_gamma   90.00
#
_symmetry.space_group_name_H-M   'P 1'
#
loop_
_entity.id
_entity.type
_entity.pdbx_description
1 polymer ?
#
loop_
_entity_poly.entity_id
_entity_poly.type
_entity_poly.pdbx_seq_one_letter_code
_entity_poly.pdbx_strand_id
1 'polypeptide(L)'
;MGCMLAVSALGVTACGSDTKSSSGGTVSGDNLTIYSSLPLQGTSKGQSEAVISGEKLALEQAGNKVGKFSIKYVSLDDSTAQNPGTADETQTAQNARKAVQDKSTIAYLGEFNSGGTKVSLPILNKAGIPQISPSNTYVGLTTNKPGSEPGEPTKYYPAKTRTYARVVPADDIQGAALATTMKEDGCKSVHIFNDKTTYGAGLARNVELAAKKVGVTVEGNDGTDKNSANYRSLAAKVKADCFVGSGVTGENYVQVFKDVAAANPAAKLYGPDGVAEAAFTDPKKKGIPANVGAKTKVTVATLGLEEFKKRGNADAQKFFTDYKAKYGTGDPDPYAIYGYETMKLALDTLKAVGDKANDRKAVAAQMVGKTKGRNSVLGTYDIDNNGDTTLTDYGLYTIKNGKLTFSKVIKAQGG
;
A
#
# COMPACT_ATOMS: atom_id res chain seq x y z
N MET A 1 -45.30 -74.10 18.73
CA MET A 1 -45.37 -73.32 17.50
C MET A 1 -44.66 -72.01 17.77
N GLY A 2 -43.39 -71.96 17.45
CA GLY A 2 -42.57 -70.76 17.66
C GLY A 2 -42.22 -70.14 16.28
N CYS A 3 -42.48 -68.93 16.05
CA CYS A 3 -41.97 -68.20 14.92
C CYS A 3 -40.73 -67.39 15.31
N MET A 4 -39.58 -67.81 14.74
CA MET A 4 -38.37 -66.96 14.76
C MET A 4 -38.46 -65.90 13.71
N LEU A 5 -38.34 -64.62 14.12
CA LEU A 5 -38.13 -63.49 13.23
C LEU A 5 -36.61 -63.20 13.17
N ALA A 6 -36.00 -63.34 12.02
CA ALA A 6 -34.65 -62.95 11.71
C ALA A 6 -34.62 -61.46 11.40
N VAL A 7 -33.86 -60.70 12.19
CA VAL A 7 -33.57 -59.27 11.92
C VAL A 7 -32.28 -59.18 11.12
N SER A 8 -32.38 -58.76 9.85
CA SER A 8 -31.23 -58.48 8.99
C SER A 8 -30.72 -57.07 9.29
N ALA A 9 -29.53 -56.94 9.85
CA ALA A 9 -28.85 -55.68 10.03
C ALA A 9 -28.22 -55.21 8.70
N LEU A 10 -28.79 -54.16 8.09
CA LEU A 10 -28.16 -53.45 6.99
C LEU A 10 -27.09 -52.48 7.56
N GLY A 11 -25.84 -52.86 7.31
CA GLY A 11 -24.71 -51.97 7.60
C GLY A 11 -24.66 -50.81 6.62
N VAL A 12 -24.94 -49.60 7.12
CA VAL A 12 -24.71 -48.34 6.39
C VAL A 12 -23.25 -48.00 6.56
N THR A 13 -22.44 -48.27 5.55
CA THR A 13 -21.09 -47.70 5.43
C THR A 13 -21.21 -46.23 5.08
N ALA A 14 -21.12 -45.38 6.10
CA ALA A 14 -20.93 -43.92 5.91
C ALA A 14 -19.53 -43.70 5.34
N CYS A 15 -19.40 -43.46 4.04
CA CYS A 15 -18.22 -42.86 3.45
C CYS A 15 -18.11 -41.44 4.00
N GLY A 16 -17.39 -41.26 5.08
CA GLY A 16 -16.91 -39.97 5.53
C GLY A 16 -15.93 -39.43 4.48
N SER A 17 -16.41 -38.55 3.62
CA SER A 17 -15.53 -37.72 2.82
C SER A 17 -14.90 -36.71 3.76
N ASP A 18 -13.73 -37.00 4.28
CA ASP A 18 -12.82 -36.03 4.85
C ASP A 18 -12.52 -34.97 3.79
N THR A 19 -13.30 -33.93 3.76
CA THR A 19 -12.93 -32.68 3.09
C THR A 19 -11.74 -32.09 3.86
N LYS A 20 -10.53 -32.64 3.58
CA LYS A 20 -9.28 -31.95 3.90
C LYS A 20 -9.37 -30.58 3.26
N SER A 21 -9.67 -29.57 4.06
CA SER A 21 -9.47 -28.17 3.74
C SER A 21 -8.01 -28.01 3.33
N SER A 22 -7.73 -28.05 2.01
CA SER A 22 -6.39 -27.82 1.48
C SER A 22 -6.06 -26.34 1.59
N SER A 23 -5.60 -25.91 2.76
CA SER A 23 -4.97 -24.61 2.93
C SER A 23 -3.65 -24.60 2.14
N GLY A 24 -3.60 -23.87 1.05
CA GLY A 24 -2.41 -23.66 0.21
C GLY A 24 -2.19 -24.77 -0.80
N GLY A 25 -3.10 -24.90 -1.79
CA GLY A 25 -3.01 -25.93 -2.83
C GLY A 25 -2.22 -25.47 -4.06
N THR A 26 -1.76 -26.46 -4.82
CA THR A 26 -1.19 -26.28 -6.15
C THR A 26 -2.32 -25.92 -7.12
N VAL A 27 -2.10 -24.89 -7.95
CA VAL A 27 -2.99 -24.52 -9.06
C VAL A 27 -2.86 -25.58 -10.16
N SER A 28 -3.99 -26.03 -10.69
CA SER A 28 -3.99 -27.03 -11.76
C SER A 28 -3.69 -26.40 -13.12
N GLY A 29 -2.84 -27.08 -13.92
CA GLY A 29 -2.48 -26.63 -15.27
C GLY A 29 -1.50 -25.47 -15.31
N ASP A 30 -1.29 -24.94 -16.52
CA ASP A 30 -0.27 -23.92 -16.82
C ASP A 30 -0.85 -22.52 -16.99
N ASN A 31 -2.13 -22.30 -16.70
CA ASN A 31 -2.78 -20.99 -16.70
C ASN A 31 -2.91 -20.48 -15.27
N LEU A 32 -2.15 -19.44 -14.94
CA LEU A 32 -2.14 -18.80 -13.63
C LEU A 32 -2.81 -17.44 -13.70
N THR A 33 -3.57 -17.06 -12.66
CA THR A 33 -4.18 -15.74 -12.57
C THR A 33 -3.55 -14.93 -11.45
N ILE A 34 -3.18 -13.68 -11.77
CA ILE A 34 -2.79 -12.65 -10.81
C ILE A 34 -3.94 -11.65 -10.75
N TYR A 35 -4.50 -11.48 -9.56
CA TYR A 35 -5.51 -10.46 -9.28
C TYR A 35 -4.85 -9.17 -8.80
N SER A 36 -5.46 -8.02 -9.12
CA SER A 36 -5.16 -6.72 -8.51
C SER A 36 -6.47 -6.11 -8.00
N SER A 37 -6.43 -5.44 -6.84
CA SER A 37 -7.58 -4.80 -6.21
C SER A 37 -7.16 -3.47 -5.62
N LEU A 38 -7.72 -2.40 -6.18
CA LEU A 38 -7.35 -1.01 -5.91
C LEU A 38 -8.60 -0.13 -6.03
N PRO A 39 -8.68 1.06 -5.37
CA PRO A 39 -9.83 1.96 -5.50
C PRO A 39 -9.85 2.64 -6.87
N LEU A 40 -10.85 2.32 -7.71
CA LEU A 40 -10.99 2.84 -9.07
C LEU A 40 -12.04 3.95 -9.22
N GLN A 41 -12.52 4.49 -8.10
CA GLN A 41 -13.45 5.61 -8.06
C GLN A 41 -12.89 6.74 -7.18
N GLY A 42 -13.44 7.96 -7.32
CA GLY A 42 -13.12 9.11 -6.47
C GLY A 42 -11.70 9.65 -6.65
N THR A 43 -11.12 10.12 -5.55
CA THR A 43 -9.85 10.87 -5.55
C THR A 43 -8.67 10.01 -5.94
N SER A 44 -8.57 8.77 -5.46
CA SER A 44 -7.42 7.88 -5.69
C SER A 44 -7.47 7.15 -7.04
N LYS A 45 -8.53 7.35 -7.85
CA LYS A 45 -8.65 6.71 -9.17
C LYS A 45 -7.41 6.90 -10.02
N GLY A 46 -6.90 8.12 -10.12
CA GLY A 46 -5.73 8.42 -10.96
C GLY A 46 -4.47 7.68 -10.51
N GLN A 47 -4.23 7.60 -9.19
CA GLN A 47 -3.11 6.84 -8.63
C GLN A 47 -3.26 5.35 -8.89
N SER A 48 -4.45 4.80 -8.66
CA SER A 48 -4.75 3.38 -8.88
C SER A 48 -4.60 2.98 -10.35
N GLU A 49 -5.09 3.81 -11.28
CA GLU A 49 -4.91 3.60 -12.72
C GLU A 49 -3.42 3.64 -13.12
N ALA A 50 -2.62 4.48 -12.47
CA ALA A 50 -1.19 4.54 -12.71
C ALA A 50 -0.47 3.27 -12.19
N VAL A 51 -0.85 2.76 -11.01
CA VAL A 51 -0.37 1.47 -10.48
C VAL A 51 -0.71 0.33 -11.46
N ILE A 52 -1.97 0.23 -11.89
CA ILE A 52 -2.43 -0.79 -12.85
C ILE A 52 -1.66 -0.69 -14.18
N SER A 53 -1.37 0.53 -14.63
CA SER A 53 -0.57 0.75 -15.84
C SER A 53 0.86 0.25 -15.66
N GLY A 54 1.46 0.45 -14.51
CA GLY A 54 2.76 -0.12 -14.14
C GLY A 54 2.72 -1.65 -14.11
N GLU A 55 1.72 -2.25 -13.45
CA GLU A 55 1.52 -3.71 -13.38
C GLU A 55 1.39 -4.33 -14.78
N LYS A 56 0.56 -3.72 -15.63
CA LYS A 56 0.36 -4.16 -17.02
C LYS A 56 1.63 -4.03 -17.87
N LEU A 57 2.37 -2.93 -17.72
CA LEU A 57 3.64 -2.74 -18.44
C LEU A 57 4.64 -3.84 -18.10
N ALA A 58 4.80 -4.16 -16.80
CA ALA A 58 5.70 -5.22 -16.36
C ALA A 58 5.29 -6.60 -16.89
N LEU A 59 4.00 -6.92 -16.86
CA LEU A 59 3.47 -8.19 -17.34
C LEU A 59 3.63 -8.34 -18.86
N GLU A 60 3.35 -7.30 -19.63
CA GLU A 60 3.53 -7.31 -21.09
C GLU A 60 4.99 -7.45 -21.50
N GLN A 61 5.91 -6.79 -20.80
CA GLN A 61 7.35 -6.94 -21.02
C GLN A 61 7.84 -8.36 -20.72
N ALA A 62 7.15 -9.10 -19.86
CA ALA A 62 7.38 -10.51 -19.62
C ALA A 62 6.66 -11.44 -20.64
N GLY A 63 5.99 -10.88 -21.65
CA GLY A 63 5.24 -11.63 -22.64
C GLY A 63 4.03 -12.39 -22.10
N ASN A 64 3.47 -11.92 -20.95
CA ASN A 64 2.38 -12.57 -20.22
C ASN A 64 2.68 -14.04 -19.83
N LYS A 65 3.95 -14.36 -19.58
CA LYS A 65 4.41 -15.72 -19.29
C LYS A 65 5.55 -15.76 -18.28
N VAL A 66 5.63 -16.88 -17.55
CA VAL A 66 6.79 -17.25 -16.72
C VAL A 66 7.09 -18.72 -16.97
N GLY A 67 8.22 -19.02 -17.66
CA GLY A 67 8.52 -20.38 -18.09
C GLY A 67 7.39 -20.96 -18.95
N LYS A 68 6.83 -22.11 -18.57
CA LYS A 68 5.68 -22.73 -19.25
C LYS A 68 4.33 -22.11 -18.91
N PHE A 69 4.26 -21.31 -17.82
CA PHE A 69 3.01 -20.79 -17.30
C PHE A 69 2.58 -19.51 -18.02
N SER A 70 1.34 -19.48 -18.50
CA SER A 70 0.66 -18.27 -19.00
C SER A 70 0.04 -17.51 -17.84
N ILE A 71 0.20 -16.20 -17.83
CA ILE A 71 -0.28 -15.33 -16.75
C ILE A 71 -1.46 -14.51 -17.25
N LYS A 72 -2.62 -14.70 -16.62
CA LYS A 72 -3.80 -13.85 -16.76
C LYS A 72 -3.78 -12.78 -15.67
N TYR A 73 -4.07 -11.54 -16.02
CA TYR A 73 -4.21 -10.44 -15.07
C TYR A 73 -5.67 -10.02 -14.97
N VAL A 74 -6.17 -9.83 -13.73
CA VAL A 74 -7.54 -9.40 -13.44
C VAL A 74 -7.50 -8.24 -12.46
N SER A 75 -7.92 -7.05 -12.90
CA SER A 75 -8.05 -5.86 -12.04
C SER A 75 -9.47 -5.76 -11.51
N LEU A 76 -9.60 -5.50 -10.21
CA LEU A 76 -10.83 -5.32 -9.46
C LEU A 76 -10.86 -3.93 -8.81
N ASP A 77 -12.05 -3.36 -8.67
CA ASP A 77 -12.32 -2.14 -7.91
C ASP A 77 -12.66 -2.53 -6.47
N ASP A 78 -11.96 -1.98 -5.47
CA ASP A 78 -12.26 -2.15 -4.04
C ASP A 78 -12.96 -0.92 -3.43
N SER A 79 -13.19 0.12 -4.23
CA SER A 79 -14.02 1.27 -3.84
C SER A 79 -15.48 1.07 -4.20
N THR A 80 -16.34 1.90 -3.62
CA THR A 80 -17.78 1.94 -3.92
C THR A 80 -18.25 3.39 -4.10
N ALA A 81 -19.47 3.57 -4.60
CA ALA A 81 -20.09 4.90 -4.69
C ALA A 81 -20.26 5.56 -3.30
N GLN A 82 -20.37 4.78 -2.24
CA GLN A 82 -20.48 5.24 -0.86
C GLN A 82 -19.11 5.60 -0.24
N ASN A 83 -18.05 4.91 -0.68
CA ASN A 83 -16.66 5.15 -0.27
C ASN A 83 -15.77 5.39 -1.50
N PRO A 84 -15.99 6.48 -2.23
CA PRO A 84 -15.18 6.80 -3.41
C PRO A 84 -13.78 7.28 -2.98
N GLY A 85 -12.74 6.73 -3.59
CA GLY A 85 -11.36 7.17 -3.36
C GLY A 85 -10.61 6.46 -2.22
N THR A 86 -11.27 5.50 -1.55
CA THR A 86 -10.66 4.62 -0.56
C THR A 86 -11.23 3.20 -0.70
N ALA A 87 -10.52 2.21 -0.16
CA ALA A 87 -11.01 0.84 -0.12
C ALA A 87 -12.28 0.75 0.76
N ASP A 88 -13.33 0.14 0.22
CA ASP A 88 -14.50 -0.26 0.98
C ASP A 88 -14.29 -1.66 1.55
N GLU A 89 -14.48 -1.85 2.85
CA GLU A 89 -14.17 -3.12 3.53
C GLU A 89 -14.99 -4.30 2.99
N THR A 90 -16.29 -4.06 2.68
CA THR A 90 -17.17 -5.10 2.15
C THR A 90 -16.74 -5.49 0.73
N GLN A 91 -16.48 -4.51 -0.12
CA GLN A 91 -16.02 -4.75 -1.48
C GLN A 91 -14.65 -5.43 -1.52
N THR A 92 -13.73 -4.99 -0.67
CA THR A 92 -12.40 -5.62 -0.49
C THR A 92 -12.52 -7.09 -0.10
N ALA A 93 -13.40 -7.39 0.88
CA ALA A 93 -13.65 -8.79 1.28
C ALA A 93 -14.24 -9.63 0.13
N GLN A 94 -15.13 -9.05 -0.68
CA GLN A 94 -15.69 -9.72 -1.85
C GLN A 94 -14.61 -10.00 -2.91
N ASN A 95 -13.74 -9.03 -3.19
CA ASN A 95 -12.63 -9.18 -4.13
C ASN A 95 -11.65 -10.28 -3.69
N ALA A 96 -11.26 -10.29 -2.41
CA ALA A 96 -10.40 -11.33 -1.85
C ALA A 96 -11.04 -12.72 -1.94
N ARG A 97 -12.34 -12.85 -1.62
CA ARG A 97 -13.07 -14.12 -1.77
C ARG A 97 -13.16 -14.57 -3.22
N LYS A 98 -13.39 -13.63 -4.17
CA LYS A 98 -13.40 -13.93 -5.61
C LYS A 98 -12.07 -14.51 -6.05
N ALA A 99 -10.94 -13.91 -5.62
CA ALA A 99 -9.60 -14.46 -5.90
C ALA A 99 -9.39 -15.84 -5.27
N VAL A 100 -9.92 -16.11 -4.06
CA VAL A 100 -9.85 -17.43 -3.41
C VAL A 100 -10.68 -18.49 -4.13
N GLN A 101 -11.85 -18.11 -4.66
CA GLN A 101 -12.75 -19.01 -5.40
C GLN A 101 -12.18 -19.40 -6.77
N ASP A 102 -11.45 -18.52 -7.42
CA ASP A 102 -10.74 -18.82 -8.66
C ASP A 102 -9.54 -19.72 -8.38
N LYS A 103 -9.67 -21.01 -8.81
CA LYS A 103 -8.64 -22.03 -8.57
C LYS A 103 -7.32 -21.77 -9.29
N SER A 104 -7.32 -20.88 -10.31
CA SER A 104 -6.13 -20.49 -11.05
C SER A 104 -5.32 -19.37 -10.37
N THR A 105 -5.84 -18.74 -9.31
CA THR A 105 -5.17 -17.62 -8.61
C THR A 105 -3.85 -18.08 -8.01
N ILE A 106 -2.76 -17.39 -8.37
CA ILE A 106 -1.42 -17.65 -7.84
C ILE A 106 -0.89 -16.50 -6.99
N ALA A 107 -1.30 -15.27 -7.25
CA ALA A 107 -0.92 -14.09 -6.48
C ALA A 107 -2.03 -13.03 -6.50
N TYR A 108 -1.97 -12.11 -5.54
CA TYR A 108 -2.89 -11.00 -5.39
C TYR A 108 -2.10 -9.71 -5.15
N LEU A 109 -2.28 -8.70 -6.00
CA LEU A 109 -1.62 -7.41 -5.93
C LEU A 109 -2.58 -6.40 -5.29
N GLY A 110 -2.18 -5.80 -4.20
CA GLY A 110 -3.05 -4.89 -3.43
C GLY A 110 -2.99 -5.18 -1.93
N GLU A 111 -3.78 -4.49 -1.17
CA GLU A 111 -4.65 -3.38 -1.52
C GLU A 111 -3.84 -2.08 -1.65
N PHE A 112 -4.48 -1.01 -2.14
CA PHE A 112 -3.86 0.32 -2.11
C PHE A 112 -3.84 0.88 -0.68
N ASN A 113 -4.99 0.85 -0.02
CA ASN A 113 -5.15 1.35 1.34
C ASN A 113 -4.85 0.27 2.39
N SER A 114 -4.11 0.62 3.44
CA SER A 114 -3.75 -0.31 4.53
C SER A 114 -4.98 -0.89 5.25
N GLY A 115 -6.08 -0.13 5.36
CA GLY A 115 -7.36 -0.61 5.90
C GLY A 115 -7.95 -1.75 5.06
N GLY A 116 -7.86 -1.67 3.73
CA GLY A 116 -8.28 -2.75 2.84
C GLY A 116 -7.46 -4.02 3.07
N THR A 117 -6.14 -3.91 3.21
CA THR A 117 -5.28 -5.07 3.45
C THR A 117 -5.58 -5.75 4.79
N LYS A 118 -5.99 -5.03 5.84
CA LYS A 118 -6.47 -5.65 7.09
C LYS A 118 -7.62 -6.63 6.85
N VAL A 119 -8.43 -6.38 5.83
CA VAL A 119 -9.58 -7.20 5.46
C VAL A 119 -9.19 -8.34 4.52
N SER A 120 -8.43 -8.05 3.46
CA SER A 120 -8.08 -9.05 2.44
C SER A 120 -7.03 -10.05 2.92
N LEU A 121 -6.03 -9.59 3.67
CA LEU A 121 -4.89 -10.42 4.07
C LEU A 121 -5.27 -11.69 4.85
N PRO A 122 -6.13 -11.67 5.88
CA PRO A 122 -6.51 -12.90 6.57
C PRO A 122 -7.28 -13.88 5.67
N ILE A 123 -8.06 -13.37 4.70
CA ILE A 123 -8.80 -14.20 3.74
C ILE A 123 -7.83 -14.90 2.78
N LEU A 124 -6.90 -14.16 2.19
CA LEU A 124 -5.90 -14.66 1.25
C LEU A 124 -4.88 -15.58 1.95
N ASN A 125 -4.46 -15.20 3.17
CA ASN A 125 -3.53 -15.98 3.98
C ASN A 125 -4.08 -17.37 4.31
N LYS A 126 -5.35 -17.46 4.71
CA LYS A 126 -6.03 -18.74 4.97
C LYS A 126 -6.05 -19.62 3.72
N ALA A 127 -6.14 -19.06 2.54
CA ALA A 127 -6.10 -19.76 1.26
C ALA A 127 -4.67 -19.99 0.73
N GLY A 128 -3.64 -19.50 1.43
CA GLY A 128 -2.24 -19.59 1.05
C GLY A 128 -1.85 -18.75 -0.16
N ILE A 129 -2.68 -17.78 -0.56
CA ILE A 129 -2.42 -16.92 -1.72
C ILE A 129 -1.43 -15.81 -1.30
N PRO A 130 -0.26 -15.70 -1.97
CA PRO A 130 0.65 -14.58 -1.79
C PRO A 130 0.00 -13.26 -2.13
N GLN A 131 0.17 -12.24 -1.27
CA GLN A 131 -0.30 -10.87 -1.48
C GLN A 131 0.88 -9.91 -1.50
N ILE A 132 0.92 -9.00 -2.47
CA ILE A 132 1.95 -7.97 -2.58
C ILE A 132 1.27 -6.61 -2.71
N SER A 133 1.60 -5.68 -1.81
CA SER A 133 1.06 -4.32 -1.91
C SER A 133 2.04 -3.34 -2.55
N PRO A 134 1.56 -2.50 -3.49
CA PRO A 134 2.33 -1.41 -4.06
C PRO A 134 2.46 -0.20 -3.12
N SER A 135 1.64 -0.09 -2.08
CA SER A 135 1.41 1.20 -1.40
C SER A 135 1.14 1.13 0.10
N ASN A 136 0.89 -0.05 0.67
CA ASN A 136 0.58 -0.12 2.11
C ASN A 136 1.80 0.15 2.98
N THR A 137 1.71 1.13 3.83
CA THR A 137 2.80 1.56 4.70
C THR A 137 2.57 1.25 6.18
N TYR A 138 1.35 0.93 6.59
CA TYR A 138 1.02 0.68 8.00
C TYR A 138 1.87 -0.44 8.61
N VAL A 139 2.57 -0.13 9.71
CA VAL A 139 3.53 -1.04 10.36
C VAL A 139 2.89 -2.32 10.90
N GLY A 140 1.64 -2.23 11.39
CA GLY A 140 0.91 -3.34 12.02
C GLY A 140 0.55 -4.49 11.07
N LEU A 141 0.67 -4.33 9.75
CA LEU A 141 0.45 -5.42 8.79
C LEU A 141 1.55 -6.49 8.84
N THR A 142 2.74 -6.12 9.25
CA THR A 142 3.94 -6.98 9.19
C THR A 142 4.65 -7.13 10.53
N THR A 143 4.59 -6.11 11.39
CA THR A 143 5.32 -6.07 12.66
C THR A 143 4.44 -5.59 13.81
N ASN A 144 4.92 -5.76 15.05
CA ASN A 144 4.35 -5.18 16.25
C ASN A 144 5.17 -3.97 16.75
N LYS A 145 5.88 -3.29 15.84
CA LYS A 145 6.62 -2.07 16.17
C LYS A 145 5.69 -0.97 16.69
N PRO A 146 6.22 0.04 17.38
CA PRO A 146 5.47 1.24 17.75
C PRO A 146 4.69 1.81 16.57
N GLY A 147 3.43 2.18 16.78
CA GLY A 147 2.48 2.57 15.72
C GLY A 147 1.48 1.47 15.34
N SER A 148 1.76 0.19 15.66
CA SER A 148 0.81 -0.91 15.53
C SER A 148 -0.22 -0.96 16.67
N GLU A 149 -1.28 -1.74 16.45
CA GLU A 149 -2.32 -2.03 17.47
C GLU A 149 -2.06 -3.36 18.17
N PRO A 150 -2.63 -3.58 19.36
CA PRO A 150 -2.53 -4.86 20.06
C PRO A 150 -2.96 -6.05 19.20
N GLY A 151 -2.21 -7.16 19.27
CA GLY A 151 -2.49 -8.39 18.53
C GLY A 151 -2.02 -8.38 17.07
N GLU A 152 -1.49 -7.27 16.59
CA GLU A 152 -0.85 -7.18 15.28
C GLU A 152 0.61 -7.66 15.34
N PRO A 153 1.08 -8.20 14.24
CA PRO A 153 0.41 -8.56 12.99
C PRO A 153 -0.27 -9.94 13.03
N THR A 154 -0.16 -10.68 14.15
CA THR A 154 -0.55 -12.10 14.25
C THR A 154 -1.99 -12.37 13.81
N LYS A 155 -2.91 -11.46 14.14
CA LYS A 155 -4.33 -11.58 13.77
C LYS A 155 -4.58 -11.64 12.26
N TYR A 156 -3.64 -11.16 11.44
CA TYR A 156 -3.77 -11.15 9.97
C TYR A 156 -3.26 -12.44 9.30
N TYR A 157 -2.61 -13.33 10.06
CA TYR A 157 -1.98 -14.55 9.54
C TYR A 157 -2.57 -15.82 10.16
N PRO A 158 -3.87 -16.12 9.91
CA PRO A 158 -4.53 -17.30 10.51
C PRO A 158 -3.86 -18.63 10.13
N ALA A 159 -3.20 -18.72 8.97
CA ALA A 159 -2.42 -19.88 8.57
C ALA A 159 -1.03 -19.98 9.26
N LYS A 160 -0.69 -19.02 10.14
CA LYS A 160 0.59 -18.93 10.87
C LYS A 160 1.83 -18.89 9.97
N THR A 161 1.66 -18.56 8.69
CA THR A 161 2.73 -18.38 7.71
C THR A 161 2.65 -16.98 7.12
N ARG A 162 3.79 -16.40 6.77
CA ARG A 162 3.85 -15.08 6.13
C ARG A 162 3.57 -15.24 4.64
N THR A 163 2.54 -14.58 4.14
CA THR A 163 2.11 -14.59 2.73
C THR A 163 1.99 -13.19 2.14
N TYR A 164 2.33 -12.18 2.90
CA TYR A 164 2.24 -10.78 2.49
C TYR A 164 3.63 -10.16 2.37
N ALA A 165 3.81 -9.35 1.32
CA ALA A 165 4.96 -8.47 1.16
C ALA A 165 4.51 -7.08 0.68
N ARG A 166 5.36 -6.08 0.88
CA ARG A 166 5.21 -4.74 0.31
C ARG A 166 6.52 -4.25 -0.28
N VAL A 167 6.42 -3.50 -1.36
CA VAL A 167 7.58 -2.91 -2.04
C VAL A 167 7.83 -1.45 -1.65
N VAL A 168 6.93 -0.88 -0.84
CA VAL A 168 7.03 0.49 -0.29
C VAL A 168 7.51 0.44 1.16
N PRO A 169 8.40 1.36 1.61
CA PRO A 169 8.85 1.43 3.00
C PRO A 169 7.69 1.71 3.97
N ALA A 170 7.79 1.20 5.18
CA ALA A 170 6.75 1.33 6.21
C ALA A 170 6.67 2.73 6.85
N ASP A 171 5.58 2.98 7.57
CA ASP A 171 5.26 4.27 8.22
C ASP A 171 6.28 4.69 9.29
N ASP A 172 7.02 3.77 9.90
CA ASP A 172 8.10 4.12 10.83
C ASP A 172 9.20 4.90 10.10
N ILE A 173 9.49 4.55 8.84
CA ILE A 173 10.44 5.27 7.98
C ILE A 173 9.84 6.60 7.50
N GLN A 174 8.57 6.60 7.07
CA GLN A 174 7.90 7.84 6.62
C GLN A 174 7.73 8.84 7.75
N GLY A 175 7.34 8.38 8.94
CA GLY A 175 7.24 9.23 10.13
C GLY A 175 8.59 9.86 10.49
N ALA A 176 9.68 9.10 10.39
CA ALA A 176 11.03 9.62 10.59
C ALA A 176 11.43 10.61 9.48
N ALA A 177 11.04 10.38 8.22
CA ALA A 177 11.29 11.31 7.11
C ALA A 177 10.56 12.65 7.30
N LEU A 178 9.29 12.62 7.73
CA LEU A 178 8.52 13.82 8.07
C LEU A 178 9.17 14.59 9.23
N ALA A 179 9.52 13.89 10.31
CA ALA A 179 10.16 14.50 11.48
C ALA A 179 11.51 15.13 11.13
N THR A 180 12.33 14.44 10.32
CA THR A 180 13.61 14.96 9.82
C THR A 180 13.39 16.23 9.01
N THR A 181 12.42 16.23 8.10
CA THR A 181 12.09 17.41 7.28
C THR A 181 11.64 18.59 8.14
N MET A 182 10.77 18.36 9.13
CA MET A 182 10.35 19.39 10.06
C MET A 182 11.53 19.98 10.84
N LYS A 183 12.43 19.13 11.34
CA LYS A 183 13.64 19.56 12.05
C LYS A 183 14.55 20.42 11.18
N GLU A 184 14.81 19.98 9.94
CA GLU A 184 15.62 20.76 8.96
C GLU A 184 14.98 22.09 8.61
N ASP A 185 13.65 22.16 8.59
CA ASP A 185 12.90 23.39 8.36
C ASP A 185 12.83 24.31 9.59
N GLY A 186 13.44 23.90 10.71
CA GLY A 186 13.50 24.69 11.95
C GLY A 186 12.21 24.68 12.77
N CYS A 187 11.34 23.67 12.59
CA CYS A 187 10.16 23.49 13.44
C CYS A 187 10.58 23.21 14.88
N LYS A 188 9.98 23.87 15.84
CA LYS A 188 10.14 23.61 17.27
C LYS A 188 8.96 22.80 17.80
N SER A 189 7.79 22.97 17.20
CA SER A 189 6.58 22.26 17.56
C SER A 189 5.78 21.82 16.32
N VAL A 190 4.97 20.77 16.50
CA VAL A 190 4.07 20.23 15.48
C VAL A 190 2.71 19.88 16.07
N HIS A 191 1.65 20.18 15.33
CA HIS A 191 0.31 19.66 15.56
C HIS A 191 -0.04 18.68 14.45
N ILE A 192 -0.57 17.52 14.80
CA ILE A 192 -0.89 16.44 13.88
C ILE A 192 -2.41 16.26 13.81
N PHE A 193 -2.98 16.20 12.62
CA PHE A 193 -4.32 15.67 12.43
C PHE A 193 -4.23 14.34 11.71
N ASN A 194 -5.05 13.35 12.15
CA ASN A 194 -5.16 12.06 11.52
C ASN A 194 -6.59 11.78 11.05
N ASP A 195 -6.76 11.02 9.97
CA ASP A 195 -8.06 10.70 9.38
C ASP A 195 -8.78 9.52 10.03
N LYS A 196 -8.25 9.01 11.13
CA LYS A 196 -8.75 7.83 11.86
C LYS A 196 -8.71 6.51 11.08
N THR A 197 -8.30 6.54 9.82
CA THR A 197 -8.06 5.29 9.08
C THR A 197 -6.89 4.51 9.69
N THR A 198 -6.77 3.24 9.35
CA THR A 198 -5.64 2.40 9.77
C THR A 198 -4.30 3.05 9.40
N TYR A 199 -4.21 3.60 8.17
CA TYR A 199 -3.02 4.30 7.69
C TYR A 199 -2.79 5.61 8.45
N GLY A 200 -3.73 6.56 8.38
CA GLY A 200 -3.50 7.90 8.90
C GLY A 200 -3.29 7.94 10.42
N ALA A 201 -4.04 7.15 11.19
CA ALA A 201 -3.84 7.04 12.63
C ALA A 201 -2.51 6.33 12.97
N GLY A 202 -2.12 5.31 12.19
CA GLY A 202 -0.85 4.60 12.35
C GLY A 202 0.36 5.50 12.08
N LEU A 203 0.35 6.17 10.93
CA LEU A 203 1.41 7.12 10.57
C LEU A 203 1.50 8.28 11.55
N ALA A 204 0.36 8.84 12.02
CA ALA A 204 0.35 9.92 13.02
C ALA A 204 1.10 9.51 14.29
N ARG A 205 0.91 8.28 14.78
CA ARG A 205 1.67 7.75 15.93
C ARG A 205 3.17 7.66 15.64
N ASN A 206 3.55 7.23 14.43
CA ASN A 206 4.96 7.16 14.02
C ASN A 206 5.58 8.56 13.87
N VAL A 207 4.84 9.53 13.32
CA VAL A 207 5.29 10.94 13.27
C VAL A 207 5.48 11.51 14.68
N GLU A 208 4.55 11.25 15.59
CA GLU A 208 4.65 11.71 17.00
C GLU A 208 5.91 11.15 17.68
N LEU A 209 6.18 9.85 17.52
CA LEU A 209 7.36 9.20 18.08
C LEU A 209 8.66 9.76 17.48
N ALA A 210 8.69 9.93 16.15
CA ALA A 210 9.87 10.44 15.45
C ALA A 210 10.12 11.92 15.75
N ALA A 211 9.07 12.76 15.82
CA ALA A 211 9.18 14.17 16.19
C ALA A 211 9.83 14.34 17.57
N LYS A 212 9.39 13.56 18.57
CA LYS A 212 9.99 13.55 19.91
C LYS A 212 11.48 13.18 19.88
N LYS A 213 11.87 12.18 19.08
CA LYS A 213 13.28 11.74 18.96
C LYS A 213 14.19 12.83 18.37
N VAL A 214 13.69 13.64 17.43
CA VAL A 214 14.46 14.73 16.82
C VAL A 214 14.34 16.06 17.55
N GLY A 215 13.61 16.09 18.69
CA GLY A 215 13.45 17.27 19.53
C GLY A 215 12.43 18.29 19.02
N VAL A 216 11.42 17.83 18.27
CA VAL A 216 10.23 18.63 17.89
C VAL A 216 9.10 18.29 18.86
N THR A 217 8.57 19.33 19.55
CA THR A 217 7.48 19.15 20.53
C THR A 217 6.18 18.85 19.80
N VAL A 218 5.47 17.79 20.22
CA VAL A 218 4.13 17.47 19.70
C VAL A 218 3.08 18.14 20.59
N GLU A 219 2.35 19.12 20.05
CA GLU A 219 1.31 19.87 20.77
C GLU A 219 -0.05 19.17 20.76
N GLY A 220 -0.29 18.30 19.78
CA GLY A 220 -1.53 17.54 19.68
C GLY A 220 -1.50 16.53 18.54
N ASN A 221 -2.38 15.52 18.65
CA ASN A 221 -2.67 14.53 17.63
C ASN A 221 -4.18 14.24 17.66
N ASP A 222 -4.92 14.98 16.83
CA ASP A 222 -6.39 14.97 16.81
C ASP A 222 -6.93 14.21 15.60
N GLY A 223 -7.98 13.40 15.82
CA GLY A 223 -8.68 12.70 14.74
C GLY A 223 -9.70 13.58 14.04
N THR A 224 -9.73 13.54 12.70
CA THR A 224 -10.74 14.23 11.87
C THR A 224 -11.91 13.30 11.51
N ASP A 225 -13.03 13.88 11.09
CA ASP A 225 -14.18 13.14 10.57
C ASP A 225 -14.41 13.57 9.10
N LYS A 226 -14.35 12.62 8.17
CA LYS A 226 -14.49 12.89 6.73
C LYS A 226 -15.82 13.56 6.35
N ASN A 227 -16.87 13.34 7.15
CA ASN A 227 -18.21 13.88 6.91
C ASN A 227 -18.36 15.32 7.41
N SER A 228 -17.35 15.89 8.06
CA SER A 228 -17.39 17.27 8.51
C SER A 228 -17.34 18.24 7.32
N ALA A 229 -18.26 19.22 7.30
CA ALA A 229 -18.28 20.25 6.26
C ALA A 229 -17.04 21.14 6.32
N ASN A 230 -16.45 21.33 7.51
CA ASN A 230 -15.21 22.08 7.73
C ASN A 230 -14.55 21.66 9.06
N TYR A 231 -13.31 22.09 9.24
CA TYR A 231 -12.48 21.77 10.40
C TYR A 231 -12.04 23.01 11.18
N ARG A 232 -12.74 24.16 11.04
CA ARG A 232 -12.32 25.46 11.60
C ARG A 232 -12.11 25.42 13.11
N SER A 233 -13.01 24.78 13.86
CA SER A 233 -12.90 24.64 15.33
C SER A 233 -11.68 23.79 15.73
N LEU A 234 -11.38 22.74 14.96
CA LEU A 234 -10.21 21.90 15.19
C LEU A 234 -8.93 22.66 14.79
N ALA A 235 -8.93 23.30 13.63
CA ALA A 235 -7.82 24.11 13.12
C ALA A 235 -7.44 25.27 14.04
N ALA A 236 -8.41 25.84 14.77
CA ALA A 236 -8.15 26.90 15.77
C ALA A 236 -7.25 26.45 16.92
N LYS A 237 -7.11 25.13 17.17
CA LYS A 237 -6.20 24.57 18.18
C LYS A 237 -4.74 24.56 17.70
N VAL A 238 -4.49 24.60 16.39
CA VAL A 238 -3.15 24.51 15.81
C VAL A 238 -2.39 25.81 16.08
N LYS A 239 -1.52 25.81 17.09
CA LYS A 239 -0.63 26.93 17.44
C LYS A 239 0.82 26.63 17.11
N ALA A 240 1.14 25.38 16.82
CA ALA A 240 2.48 24.90 16.49
C ALA A 240 3.07 25.59 15.25
N ASP A 241 4.39 25.63 15.16
CA ASP A 241 5.14 26.14 14.00
C ASP A 241 4.85 25.34 12.74
N CYS A 242 4.52 24.06 12.94
CA CYS A 242 4.36 23.08 11.89
C CYS A 242 3.08 22.26 12.08
N PHE A 243 2.52 21.85 10.96
CA PHE A 243 1.33 21.00 10.91
C PHE A 243 1.59 19.78 10.03
N VAL A 244 1.19 18.62 10.50
CA VAL A 244 1.16 17.38 9.70
C VAL A 244 -0.28 16.92 9.53
N GLY A 245 -0.72 16.81 8.28
CA GLY A 245 -1.99 16.17 7.96
C GLY A 245 -1.77 14.70 7.59
N SER A 246 -1.88 13.80 8.57
CA SER A 246 -1.69 12.36 8.42
C SER A 246 -2.97 11.68 7.93
N GLY A 247 -3.10 11.52 6.62
CA GLY A 247 -4.30 10.92 6.03
C GLY A 247 -4.26 10.90 4.51
N VAL A 248 -5.40 10.52 3.93
CA VAL A 248 -5.58 10.44 2.48
C VAL A 248 -6.51 11.51 1.96
N THR A 249 -6.36 11.91 0.70
CA THR A 249 -7.19 12.97 0.08
C THR A 249 -8.68 12.67 0.20
N GLY A 250 -9.09 11.40 0.02
CA GLY A 250 -10.49 10.96 0.08
C GLY A 250 -11.17 11.12 1.45
N GLU A 251 -10.39 11.31 2.51
CA GLU A 251 -10.87 11.58 3.86
C GLU A 251 -10.98 13.09 4.15
N ASN A 252 -11.31 13.88 3.10
CA ASN A 252 -11.56 15.32 3.14
C ASN A 252 -10.32 16.19 3.50
N TYR A 253 -9.12 15.71 3.20
CA TYR A 253 -7.87 16.37 3.60
C TYR A 253 -7.60 17.68 2.84
N VAL A 254 -8.20 17.88 1.69
CA VAL A 254 -8.19 19.22 1.03
C VAL A 254 -8.78 20.28 1.95
N GLN A 255 -9.93 19.99 2.58
CA GLN A 255 -10.60 20.92 3.49
C GLN A 255 -9.81 21.11 4.80
N VAL A 256 -9.22 20.03 5.34
CA VAL A 256 -8.34 20.09 6.52
C VAL A 256 -7.20 21.09 6.28
N PHE A 257 -6.44 20.94 5.19
CA PHE A 257 -5.31 21.83 4.88
C PHE A 257 -5.74 23.28 4.65
N LYS A 258 -6.89 23.49 4.02
CA LYS A 258 -7.46 24.85 3.83
C LYS A 258 -7.77 25.52 5.17
N ASP A 259 -8.44 24.81 6.06
CA ASP A 259 -8.86 25.37 7.35
C ASP A 259 -7.67 25.62 8.28
N VAL A 260 -6.69 24.71 8.32
CA VAL A 260 -5.45 24.92 9.07
C VAL A 260 -4.64 26.09 8.52
N ALA A 261 -4.49 26.18 7.20
CA ALA A 261 -3.78 27.29 6.57
C ALA A 261 -4.44 28.65 6.81
N ALA A 262 -5.77 28.67 6.96
CA ALA A 262 -6.52 29.90 7.31
C ALA A 262 -6.40 30.24 8.80
N ALA A 263 -6.44 29.26 9.69
CA ALA A 263 -6.37 29.45 11.15
C ALA A 263 -4.96 29.80 11.63
N ASN A 264 -3.93 29.21 11.02
CA ASN A 264 -2.52 29.50 11.30
C ASN A 264 -1.73 29.74 10.00
N PRO A 265 -1.77 30.96 9.44
CA PRO A 265 -1.10 31.29 8.18
C PRO A 265 0.43 31.12 8.23
N ALA A 266 1.04 31.18 9.41
CA ALA A 266 2.48 31.04 9.61
C ALA A 266 2.96 29.58 9.63
N ALA A 267 2.06 28.62 9.88
CA ALA A 267 2.42 27.21 9.98
C ALA A 267 2.98 26.68 8.66
N LYS A 268 4.06 25.92 8.74
CA LYS A 268 4.57 25.08 7.66
C LYS A 268 3.73 23.82 7.59
N LEU A 269 3.32 23.42 6.39
CA LEU A 269 2.38 22.33 6.19
C LEU A 269 3.10 21.10 5.61
N TYR A 270 2.80 19.94 6.14
CA TYR A 270 3.37 18.68 5.69
C TYR A 270 2.28 17.63 5.45
N GLY A 271 2.36 16.97 4.30
CA GLY A 271 1.51 15.85 3.95
C GLY A 271 2.32 14.59 3.69
N PRO A 272 1.78 13.40 3.94
CA PRO A 272 2.38 12.14 3.57
C PRO A 272 2.01 11.76 2.12
N ASP A 273 2.44 10.58 1.70
CA ASP A 273 2.12 9.98 0.40
C ASP A 273 0.62 9.82 0.12
N GLY A 274 -0.21 9.66 1.16
CA GLY A 274 -1.67 9.59 1.04
C GLY A 274 -2.34 10.85 0.47
N VAL A 275 -1.62 11.98 0.38
CA VAL A 275 -2.08 13.21 -0.29
C VAL A 275 -1.24 13.55 -1.54
N ALA A 276 -0.38 12.63 -1.97
CA ALA A 276 0.54 12.84 -3.10
C ALA A 276 -0.14 12.65 -4.46
N GLU A 277 -1.30 13.25 -4.67
CA GLU A 277 -2.10 13.08 -5.89
C GLU A 277 -2.66 14.41 -6.42
N ALA A 278 -3.02 14.41 -7.71
CA ALA A 278 -3.51 15.62 -8.37
C ALA A 278 -4.85 16.13 -7.78
N ALA A 279 -5.68 15.23 -7.23
CA ALA A 279 -6.93 15.62 -6.56
C ALA A 279 -6.68 16.43 -5.29
N PHE A 280 -5.51 16.28 -4.65
CA PHE A 280 -5.09 17.11 -3.53
C PHE A 280 -4.32 18.35 -3.98
N THR A 281 -3.39 18.21 -4.93
CA THR A 281 -2.41 19.27 -5.23
C THR A 281 -2.90 20.29 -6.27
N ASP A 282 -3.80 19.90 -7.19
CA ASP A 282 -4.23 20.74 -8.32
C ASP A 282 -5.53 21.50 -8.01
N PRO A 283 -5.48 22.84 -7.87
CA PRO A 283 -6.68 23.65 -7.68
C PRO A 283 -7.75 23.46 -8.79
N LYS A 284 -7.32 23.14 -10.01
CA LYS A 284 -8.24 22.88 -11.13
C LYS A 284 -9.04 21.57 -10.94
N LYS A 285 -8.53 20.66 -10.12
CA LYS A 285 -9.17 19.41 -9.72
C LYS A 285 -9.83 19.50 -8.34
N LYS A 286 -10.14 20.71 -7.87
CA LYS A 286 -10.67 21.01 -6.53
C LYS A 286 -9.70 20.69 -5.38
N GLY A 287 -8.41 20.58 -5.67
CA GLY A 287 -7.35 20.44 -4.68
C GLY A 287 -7.13 21.71 -3.85
N ILE A 288 -6.07 21.72 -3.04
CA ILE A 288 -5.73 22.85 -2.19
C ILE A 288 -5.44 24.12 -3.04
N PRO A 289 -5.78 25.31 -2.55
CA PRO A 289 -5.44 26.58 -3.21
C PRO A 289 -3.92 26.72 -3.43
N ALA A 290 -3.52 27.43 -4.47
CA ALA A 290 -2.12 27.60 -4.84
C ALA A 290 -1.24 28.17 -3.70
N ASN A 291 -1.77 29.13 -2.92
CA ASN A 291 -1.09 29.72 -1.76
C ASN A 291 -0.92 28.72 -0.60
N VAL A 292 -1.82 27.75 -0.44
CA VAL A 292 -1.67 26.65 0.52
C VAL A 292 -0.65 25.66 0.00
N GLY A 293 -0.74 25.29 -1.29
CA GLY A 293 0.23 24.41 -1.95
C GLY A 293 1.66 24.91 -1.87
N ALA A 294 1.89 26.21 -2.06
CA ALA A 294 3.21 26.83 -2.03
C ALA A 294 3.96 26.64 -0.69
N LYS A 295 3.24 26.44 0.43
CA LYS A 295 3.82 26.18 1.76
C LYS A 295 3.66 24.75 2.24
N THR A 296 3.13 23.85 1.39
CA THR A 296 2.95 22.44 1.68
C THR A 296 4.09 21.63 1.10
N LYS A 297 4.72 20.80 1.93
CA LYS A 297 5.69 19.78 1.53
C LYS A 297 5.07 18.41 1.68
N VAL A 298 5.39 17.50 0.75
CA VAL A 298 4.84 16.15 0.73
C VAL A 298 5.98 15.13 0.71
N THR A 299 5.89 14.09 1.54
CA THR A 299 6.83 12.97 1.51
C THR A 299 6.23 11.82 0.72
N VAL A 300 7.00 11.26 -0.22
CA VAL A 300 6.61 10.11 -1.04
C VAL A 300 7.81 9.16 -1.13
N ALA A 301 7.58 7.87 -1.06
CA ALA A 301 8.67 6.90 -1.17
C ALA A 301 9.33 6.89 -2.57
N THR A 302 8.62 7.36 -3.61
CA THR A 302 9.19 7.48 -4.96
C THR A 302 10.23 8.59 -5.03
N LEU A 303 11.33 8.30 -5.70
CA LEU A 303 12.36 9.29 -6.04
C LEU A 303 12.11 9.86 -7.43
N GLY A 304 12.61 11.08 -7.68
CA GLY A 304 12.54 11.68 -9.02
C GLY A 304 13.46 10.99 -10.01
N LEU A 305 13.12 11.05 -11.32
CA LEU A 305 13.91 10.43 -12.39
C LEU A 305 15.40 10.84 -12.36
N GLU A 306 15.68 12.11 -12.09
CA GLU A 306 17.06 12.61 -12.04
C GLU A 306 17.86 11.97 -10.88
N GLU A 307 17.21 11.64 -9.77
CA GLU A 307 17.87 10.92 -8.68
C GLU A 307 18.19 9.47 -9.08
N PHE A 308 17.29 8.80 -9.81
CA PHE A 308 17.57 7.46 -10.35
C PHE A 308 18.71 7.47 -11.38
N LYS A 309 18.78 8.51 -12.23
CA LYS A 309 19.93 8.70 -13.14
C LYS A 309 21.23 8.87 -12.39
N LYS A 310 21.24 9.74 -11.37
CA LYS A 310 22.41 9.97 -10.50
C LYS A 310 22.90 8.69 -9.80
N ARG A 311 21.97 7.81 -9.42
CA ARG A 311 22.27 6.51 -8.81
C ARG A 311 22.65 5.43 -9.82
N GLY A 312 22.62 5.72 -11.12
CA GLY A 312 22.90 4.73 -12.17
C GLY A 312 21.86 3.62 -12.28
N ASN A 313 20.62 3.84 -11.80
CA ASN A 313 19.56 2.84 -11.92
C ASN A 313 19.00 2.82 -13.33
N ALA A 314 19.56 1.96 -14.19
CA ALA A 314 19.16 1.81 -15.60
C ALA A 314 17.71 1.26 -15.73
N ASP A 315 17.29 0.37 -14.83
CA ASP A 315 15.94 -0.22 -14.85
C ASP A 315 14.88 0.85 -14.59
N ALA A 316 15.13 1.75 -13.62
CA ALA A 316 14.24 2.88 -13.40
C ALA A 316 14.17 3.81 -14.60
N GLN A 317 15.32 4.17 -15.20
CA GLN A 317 15.36 5.02 -16.39
C GLN A 317 14.58 4.40 -17.54
N LYS A 318 14.74 3.09 -17.76
CA LYS A 318 13.99 2.33 -18.75
C LYS A 318 12.49 2.35 -18.45
N PHE A 319 12.08 2.13 -17.21
CA PHE A 319 10.67 2.21 -16.78
C PHE A 319 10.05 3.56 -17.17
N PHE A 320 10.70 4.68 -16.81
CA PHE A 320 10.18 6.01 -17.15
C PHE A 320 10.05 6.22 -18.66
N THR A 321 11.01 5.74 -19.44
CA THR A 321 11.01 5.82 -20.91
C THR A 321 9.85 5.01 -21.50
N ASP A 322 9.71 3.75 -21.10
CA ASP A 322 8.71 2.83 -21.62
C ASP A 322 7.29 3.24 -21.19
N TYR A 323 7.14 3.67 -19.94
CA TYR A 323 5.86 4.15 -19.42
C TYR A 323 5.39 5.39 -20.19
N LYS A 324 6.29 6.35 -20.40
CA LYS A 324 5.99 7.56 -21.17
C LYS A 324 5.64 7.23 -22.63
N ALA A 325 6.36 6.33 -23.26
CA ALA A 325 6.09 5.91 -24.64
C ALA A 325 4.71 5.27 -24.78
N LYS A 326 4.25 4.54 -23.74
CA LYS A 326 2.99 3.81 -23.80
C LYS A 326 1.78 4.60 -23.33
N TYR A 327 1.93 5.40 -22.27
CA TYR A 327 0.78 6.02 -21.57
C TYR A 327 0.75 7.55 -21.69
N GLY A 328 1.73 8.17 -22.33
CA GLY A 328 1.73 9.60 -22.62
C GLY A 328 2.93 10.38 -22.11
N THR A 329 2.91 11.68 -22.32
CA THR A 329 4.09 12.56 -22.27
C THR A 329 4.40 13.18 -20.90
N GLY A 330 3.57 12.98 -19.89
CA GLY A 330 3.83 13.48 -18.54
C GLY A 330 4.77 12.58 -17.73
N ASP A 331 5.27 13.10 -16.60
CA ASP A 331 5.85 12.23 -15.59
C ASP A 331 4.75 11.32 -15.04
N PRO A 332 5.03 10.01 -14.84
CA PRO A 332 4.06 9.11 -14.24
C PRO A 332 3.72 9.55 -12.83
N ASP A 333 2.49 9.22 -12.40
CA ASP A 333 2.13 9.32 -10.99
C ASP A 333 3.20 8.60 -10.13
N PRO A 334 3.55 9.11 -8.96
CA PRO A 334 4.58 8.52 -8.11
C PRO A 334 4.40 7.03 -7.81
N TYR A 335 3.18 6.51 -7.82
CA TYR A 335 2.89 5.11 -7.56
C TYR A 335 2.96 4.18 -8.79
N ALA A 336 3.08 4.72 -10.00
CA ALA A 336 3.21 3.91 -11.22
C ALA A 336 4.40 2.94 -11.18
N ILE A 337 5.56 3.41 -10.69
CA ILE A 337 6.78 2.61 -10.55
C ILE A 337 6.63 1.50 -9.51
N TYR A 338 5.83 1.72 -8.46
CA TYR A 338 5.52 0.70 -7.45
C TYR A 338 4.59 -0.38 -8.00
N GLY A 339 3.60 -0.01 -8.84
CA GLY A 339 2.79 -0.99 -9.56
C GLY A 339 3.63 -1.87 -10.46
N TYR A 340 4.55 -1.27 -11.20
CA TYR A 340 5.50 -2.00 -12.05
C TYR A 340 6.33 -2.99 -11.22
N GLU A 341 6.92 -2.53 -10.11
CA GLU A 341 7.75 -3.37 -9.25
C GLU A 341 6.95 -4.47 -8.55
N THR A 342 5.71 -4.21 -8.14
CA THR A 342 4.83 -5.20 -7.52
C THR A 342 4.58 -6.38 -8.45
N MET A 343 4.26 -6.11 -9.72
CA MET A 343 4.12 -7.15 -10.73
C MET A 343 5.46 -7.84 -11.04
N LYS A 344 6.54 -7.07 -11.16
CA LYS A 344 7.89 -7.62 -11.38
C LYS A 344 8.31 -8.56 -10.26
N LEU A 345 8.07 -8.20 -8.99
CA LEU A 345 8.35 -9.05 -7.84
C LEU A 345 7.55 -10.35 -7.92
N ALA A 346 6.26 -10.28 -8.27
CA ALA A 346 5.43 -11.46 -8.46
C ALA A 346 5.99 -12.39 -9.55
N LEU A 347 6.26 -11.85 -10.75
CA LEU A 347 6.77 -12.63 -11.89
C LEU A 347 8.16 -13.23 -11.63
N ASP A 348 9.07 -12.46 -11.01
CA ASP A 348 10.41 -12.94 -10.69
C ASP A 348 10.40 -13.99 -9.58
N THR A 349 9.45 -13.88 -8.61
CA THR A 349 9.21 -14.91 -7.61
C THR A 349 8.73 -16.21 -8.27
N LEU A 350 7.77 -16.16 -9.21
CA LEU A 350 7.32 -17.30 -9.98
C LEU A 350 8.47 -17.92 -10.78
N LYS A 351 9.31 -17.09 -11.40
CA LYS A 351 10.50 -17.54 -12.14
C LYS A 351 11.50 -18.26 -11.22
N ALA A 352 11.73 -17.73 -10.02
CA ALA A 352 12.68 -18.29 -9.05
C ALA A 352 12.26 -19.67 -8.53
N VAL A 353 10.96 -19.95 -8.40
CA VAL A 353 10.45 -21.27 -7.98
C VAL A 353 10.34 -22.27 -9.15
N GLY A 354 10.48 -21.80 -10.40
CA GLY A 354 10.52 -22.64 -11.60
C GLY A 354 9.27 -23.52 -11.79
N ASP A 355 9.43 -24.82 -11.89
CA ASP A 355 8.31 -25.75 -12.11
C ASP A 355 7.27 -25.75 -10.98
N LYS A 356 7.59 -25.16 -9.81
CA LYS A 356 6.67 -24.98 -8.68
C LYS A 356 5.94 -23.62 -8.72
N ALA A 357 5.96 -22.90 -9.84
CA ALA A 357 5.31 -21.60 -9.96
C ALA A 357 3.78 -21.67 -9.80
N ASN A 358 3.19 -22.86 -9.88
CA ASN A 358 1.78 -23.11 -9.58
C ASN A 358 1.53 -23.55 -8.11
N ASP A 359 2.55 -23.61 -7.25
CA ASP A 359 2.41 -23.93 -5.83
C ASP A 359 2.44 -22.65 -4.99
N ARG A 360 1.28 -22.24 -4.47
CA ARG A 360 1.12 -21.01 -3.65
C ARG A 360 2.06 -20.97 -2.45
N LYS A 361 2.33 -22.14 -1.80
CA LYS A 361 3.25 -22.19 -0.66
C LYS A 361 4.69 -21.94 -1.08
N ALA A 362 5.11 -22.56 -2.21
CA ALA A 362 6.44 -22.34 -2.75
C ALA A 362 6.65 -20.87 -3.13
N VAL A 363 5.65 -20.26 -3.77
CA VAL A 363 5.67 -18.83 -4.15
C VAL A 363 5.74 -17.93 -2.93
N ALA A 364 4.87 -18.12 -1.92
CA ALA A 364 4.90 -17.34 -0.69
C ALA A 364 6.23 -17.47 0.06
N ALA A 365 6.76 -18.69 0.18
CA ALA A 365 8.03 -18.95 0.86
C ALA A 365 9.25 -18.41 0.10
N GLN A 366 9.18 -18.27 -1.22
CA GLN A 366 10.20 -17.62 -2.03
C GLN A 366 10.13 -16.10 -1.90
N MET A 367 8.92 -15.54 -1.89
CA MET A 367 8.70 -14.10 -1.80
C MET A 367 9.17 -13.54 -0.47
N VAL A 368 8.70 -14.12 0.65
CA VAL A 368 9.00 -13.64 2.00
C VAL A 368 10.29 -14.28 2.53
N GLY A 369 11.24 -13.42 2.87
CA GLY A 369 12.52 -13.82 3.49
C GLY A 369 13.58 -14.41 2.56
N LYS A 370 13.23 -14.82 1.32
CA LYS A 370 14.19 -15.35 0.35
C LYS A 370 14.48 -14.40 -0.81
N THR A 371 13.73 -13.32 -0.96
CA THR A 371 14.04 -12.24 -1.90
C THR A 371 15.18 -11.42 -1.31
N LYS A 372 16.40 -11.63 -1.83
CA LYS A 372 17.63 -10.99 -1.34
C LYS A 372 18.40 -10.34 -2.48
N GLY A 373 18.99 -9.16 -2.19
CA GLY A 373 19.82 -8.42 -3.14
C GLY A 373 19.11 -8.14 -4.47
N ARG A 374 17.78 -7.94 -4.43
CA ARG A 374 16.97 -7.74 -5.62
C ARG A 374 17.29 -6.40 -6.26
N ASN A 375 17.87 -6.42 -7.46
CA ASN A 375 18.00 -5.25 -8.29
C ASN A 375 16.66 -4.95 -8.97
N SER A 376 16.20 -3.71 -8.88
CA SER A 376 14.88 -3.31 -9.35
C SER A 376 14.82 -1.86 -9.80
N VAL A 377 13.67 -1.47 -10.34
CA VAL A 377 13.37 -0.06 -10.67
C VAL A 377 13.39 0.85 -9.44
N LEU A 378 13.23 0.32 -8.22
CA LEU A 378 13.26 1.09 -6.96
C LEU A 378 14.68 1.17 -6.38
N GLY A 379 15.64 0.40 -6.88
CA GLY A 379 16.97 0.18 -6.34
C GLY A 379 17.17 -1.25 -5.88
N THR A 380 18.25 -1.52 -5.15
CA THR A 380 18.54 -2.85 -4.61
C THR A 380 17.93 -3.01 -3.22
N TYR A 381 17.14 -4.08 -3.02
CA TYR A 381 16.48 -4.34 -1.75
C TYR A 381 16.27 -5.83 -1.47
N ASP A 382 15.95 -6.12 -0.23
CA ASP A 382 15.46 -7.41 0.25
C ASP A 382 13.95 -7.29 0.59
N ILE A 383 13.24 -8.42 0.55
CA ILE A 383 12.03 -8.61 1.36
C ILE A 383 12.44 -9.39 2.60
N ASP A 384 12.22 -8.81 3.77
CA ASP A 384 12.59 -9.42 5.04
C ASP A 384 11.65 -10.57 5.45
N ASN A 385 11.90 -11.19 6.60
CA ASN A 385 11.08 -12.30 7.09
C ASN A 385 9.68 -11.88 7.54
N ASN A 386 9.41 -10.58 7.67
CA ASN A 386 8.10 -10.05 7.98
C ASN A 386 7.29 -9.69 6.73
N GLY A 387 7.96 -9.58 5.57
CA GLY A 387 7.40 -9.14 4.30
C GLY A 387 7.66 -7.66 3.98
N ASP A 388 8.52 -6.99 4.74
CA ASP A 388 8.90 -5.60 4.52
C ASP A 388 10.05 -5.49 3.53
N THR A 389 10.00 -4.46 2.67
CA THR A 389 11.17 -4.03 1.90
C THR A 389 12.23 -3.43 2.80
N THR A 390 13.50 -3.59 2.44
CA THR A 390 14.63 -2.92 3.12
C THR A 390 14.94 -1.53 2.57
N LEU A 391 14.14 -1.01 1.63
CA LEU A 391 14.24 0.38 1.18
C LEU A 391 13.88 1.34 2.32
N THR A 392 14.62 2.44 2.43
CA THR A 392 14.43 3.44 3.51
C THR A 392 14.39 4.87 3.00
N ASP A 393 14.66 5.11 1.72
CA ASP A 393 14.67 6.45 1.16
C ASP A 393 13.25 6.97 0.94
N TYR A 394 13.03 8.23 1.27
CA TYR A 394 11.85 9.00 0.92
C TYR A 394 12.23 10.23 0.09
N GLY A 395 11.40 10.57 -0.89
CA GLY A 395 11.49 11.83 -1.62
C GLY A 395 10.73 12.94 -0.89
N LEU A 396 11.33 14.12 -0.83
CA LEU A 396 10.65 15.35 -0.47
C LEU A 396 10.16 16.02 -1.75
N TYR A 397 8.88 16.36 -1.76
CA TYR A 397 8.24 17.05 -2.86
C TYR A 397 7.68 18.40 -2.42
N THR A 398 7.72 19.37 -3.32
CA THR A 398 7.01 20.64 -3.22
C THR A 398 5.89 20.67 -4.25
N ILE A 399 4.89 21.54 -4.04
CA ILE A 399 3.79 21.71 -4.98
C ILE A 399 4.03 22.98 -5.81
N LYS A 400 4.24 22.81 -7.12
CA LYS A 400 4.42 23.91 -8.07
C LYS A 400 3.37 23.83 -9.18
N ASN A 401 2.60 24.89 -9.34
CA ASN A 401 1.52 24.94 -10.35
C ASN A 401 0.56 23.75 -10.28
N GLY A 402 0.20 23.31 -9.07
CA GLY A 402 -0.69 22.18 -8.83
C GLY A 402 -0.07 20.79 -9.06
N LYS A 403 1.25 20.71 -9.25
CA LYS A 403 1.97 19.45 -9.49
C LYS A 403 3.03 19.21 -8.42
N LEU A 404 3.18 17.97 -8.03
CA LEU A 404 4.31 17.53 -7.21
C LEU A 404 5.61 17.69 -8.00
N THR A 405 6.59 18.29 -7.36
CA THR A 405 7.93 18.50 -7.92
C THR A 405 8.94 17.93 -6.94
N PHE A 406 9.69 16.92 -7.35
CA PHE A 406 10.75 16.33 -6.53
C PHE A 406 11.78 17.38 -6.13
N SER A 407 12.16 17.41 -4.86
CA SER A 407 13.11 18.37 -4.30
C SER A 407 14.43 17.71 -3.92
N LYS A 408 14.36 16.70 -3.06
CA LYS A 408 15.55 15.96 -2.58
C LYS A 408 15.18 14.60 -2.00
N VAL A 409 16.18 13.77 -1.77
CA VAL A 409 16.05 12.57 -0.94
C VAL A 409 16.14 12.97 0.54
N ILE A 410 15.26 12.40 1.35
CA ILE A 410 15.31 12.52 2.80
C ILE A 410 16.05 11.29 3.34
N LYS A 411 17.10 11.52 4.10
CA LYS A 411 17.74 10.49 4.93
C LYS A 411 17.10 10.53 6.31
N ALA A 412 16.16 9.64 6.54
CA ALA A 412 15.37 9.62 7.77
C ALA A 412 16.26 9.45 9.01
N GLN A 413 16.08 10.30 10.02
CA GLN A 413 16.74 10.22 11.32
C GLN A 413 15.75 9.72 12.36
N GLY A 414 16.16 8.80 13.21
CA GLY A 414 15.33 8.33 14.33
C GLY A 414 14.23 7.31 13.96
N GLY A 415 14.33 6.65 12.80
CA GLY A 415 13.49 5.51 12.45
C GLY A 415 13.86 4.25 13.23
#